data_ec495fc7e60c6a8ca68ed90ddd738309
#
_entry.id   ec495fc7e60c6a8ca68ed90ddd738309
#
_cell.length_a   1.000
_cell.length_b   1.000
_cell.length_c   1.000
_cell.angle_alpha   90.00
_cell.angle_beta   90.00
_cell.angle_gamma   90.00
#
_symmetry.space_group_name_H-M   'P 1'
#
loop_
_entity.id
_entity.type
_entity.pdbx_description
1 polymer ?
#
loop_
_entity_poly.entity_id
_entity_poly.type
_entity_poly.pdbx_seq_one_letter_code
_entity_poly.pdbx_strand_id
1 'polypeptide(L)'
;MLTWFLNLLGFKKKNIGKGISEDYEPITQELIDATPEDELYTKIMWSLLSDEVWFSDSQKAFSLIYELDGEVCNGGFNQYYFNPSGEDRYEVEKALELIGAIDFSSLMRRANACYETIKPELEKFDDGTSENFSKSYEDNPLAEFDNEYYELNNGGRLFVLMSQFVKKHPQDFISK
;
A
#
# COMPACT_ATOMS: atom_id res chain seq x y z
N MET A 1 -10.88 5.35 3.97
CA MET A 1 -9.90 4.52 3.26
C MET A 1 -9.42 3.36 4.12
N LEU A 2 -8.73 3.59 5.21
CA LEU A 2 -8.25 2.53 6.12
C LEU A 2 -9.34 1.54 6.56
N THR A 3 -10.56 2.02 6.77
CA THR A 3 -11.72 1.20 7.19
C THR A 3 -12.10 0.14 6.16
N TRP A 4 -11.91 0.40 4.87
CA TRP A 4 -12.22 -0.55 3.82
C TRP A 4 -11.16 -1.65 3.74
N PHE A 5 -9.88 -1.28 3.77
CA PHE A 5 -8.75 -2.21 3.79
C PHE A 5 -8.81 -3.18 5.00
N LEU A 6 -9.13 -2.66 6.17
CA LEU A 6 -9.33 -3.48 7.38
C LEU A 6 -10.54 -4.41 7.27
N ASN A 7 -11.59 -4.01 6.54
CA ASN A 7 -12.72 -4.88 6.24
C ASN A 7 -12.35 -6.01 5.26
N LEU A 8 -11.46 -5.75 4.30
CA LEU A 8 -10.94 -6.75 3.35
C LEU A 8 -10.11 -7.81 4.08
N LEU A 9 -9.31 -7.41 5.08
CA LEU A 9 -8.55 -8.32 5.95
C LEU A 9 -9.43 -9.02 7.00
N GLY A 10 -10.76 -8.82 6.97
CA GLY A 10 -11.69 -9.40 7.94
C GLY A 10 -11.75 -8.67 9.28
N PHE A 11 -11.08 -7.54 9.42
CA PHE A 11 -11.14 -6.70 10.61
C PHE A 11 -12.32 -5.73 10.52
N LYS A 12 -13.39 -5.99 11.26
CA LYS A 12 -14.49 -5.02 11.39
C LYS A 12 -14.07 -3.89 12.33
N LYS A 13 -14.31 -2.63 11.92
CA LYS A 13 -14.00 -1.39 12.68
C LYS A 13 -14.35 -1.46 14.20
N LYS A 14 -15.33 -2.28 14.57
CA LYS A 14 -15.78 -2.47 15.96
C LYS A 14 -14.82 -3.29 16.83
N ASN A 15 -13.91 -4.06 16.21
CA ASN A 15 -12.97 -4.93 16.94
C ASN A 15 -11.56 -4.33 17.04
N ILE A 16 -11.22 -3.35 16.18
CA ILE A 16 -9.89 -2.76 16.13
C ILE A 16 -9.61 -1.94 17.39
N GLY A 17 -10.59 -1.17 17.88
CA GLY A 17 -10.43 -0.33 19.07
C GLY A 17 -10.38 -1.08 20.43
N LYS A 18 -10.57 -2.41 20.45
CA LYS A 18 -10.49 -3.22 21.69
C LYS A 18 -9.48 -4.35 21.66
N GLY A 19 -8.97 -4.74 20.47
CA GLY A 19 -8.06 -5.88 20.32
C GLY A 19 -6.60 -5.49 20.05
N ILE A 20 -6.36 -4.29 19.51
CA ILE A 20 -4.98 -3.81 19.24
C ILE A 20 -4.39 -3.09 20.45
N SER A 21 -5.23 -2.63 21.41
CA SER A 21 -4.78 -1.84 22.55
C SER A 21 -3.96 -2.59 23.61
N GLU A 22 -3.91 -3.92 23.57
CA GLU A 22 -3.16 -4.70 24.58
C GLU A 22 -1.74 -5.06 24.13
N ASP A 23 -1.42 -4.98 22.81
CA ASP A 23 -0.10 -5.32 22.25
C ASP A 23 0.54 -4.13 21.47
N TYR A 24 0.06 -2.91 21.66
CA TYR A 24 0.65 -1.74 20.99
C TYR A 24 2.01 -1.41 21.59
N GLU A 25 3.06 -1.64 20.81
CA GLU A 25 4.41 -1.22 21.14
C GLU A 25 4.69 0.14 20.45
N PRO A 26 4.95 1.23 21.20
CA PRO A 26 5.23 2.52 20.61
C PRO A 26 6.51 2.44 19.76
N ILE A 27 6.51 3.11 18.62
CA ILE A 27 7.70 3.21 17.79
C ILE A 27 8.74 4.09 18.53
N THR A 28 9.84 3.47 18.91
CA THR A 28 10.99 4.14 19.54
C THR A 28 12.25 3.99 18.69
N GLN A 29 13.25 4.81 18.95
CA GLN A 29 14.56 4.66 18.28
C GLN A 29 15.15 3.28 18.55
N GLU A 30 15.05 2.77 19.77
CA GLU A 30 15.57 1.46 20.16
C GLU A 30 14.87 0.33 19.38
N LEU A 31 13.54 0.39 19.21
CA LEU A 31 12.80 -0.56 18.41
C LEU A 31 13.27 -0.54 16.95
N ILE A 32 13.44 0.65 16.35
CA ILE A 32 13.90 0.79 14.97
C ILE A 32 15.31 0.20 14.79
N ASP A 33 16.21 0.49 15.73
CA ASP A 33 17.61 0.04 15.65
C ASP A 33 17.75 -1.47 15.87
N ALA A 34 16.94 -2.04 16.78
CA ALA A 34 16.99 -3.46 17.14
C ALA A 34 16.27 -4.37 16.14
N THR A 35 15.33 -3.84 15.34
CA THR A 35 14.51 -4.67 14.46
C THR A 35 15.20 -4.90 13.10
N PRO A 36 15.29 -6.16 12.62
CA PRO A 36 15.75 -6.50 11.28
C PRO A 36 14.95 -5.80 10.17
N GLU A 37 15.59 -5.52 9.01
CA GLU A 37 14.94 -4.79 7.91
C GLU A 37 13.74 -5.53 7.30
N ASP A 38 13.77 -6.85 7.28
CA ASP A 38 12.69 -7.68 6.77
C ASP A 38 11.46 -7.75 7.70
N GLU A 39 11.61 -7.34 8.95
CA GLU A 39 10.52 -7.30 9.94
C GLU A 39 10.03 -5.89 10.27
N LEU A 40 10.90 -4.87 10.09
CA LEU A 40 10.64 -3.52 10.60
C LEU A 40 9.39 -2.89 9.97
N TYR A 41 9.19 -3.07 8.66
CA TYR A 41 8.02 -2.53 7.98
C TYR A 41 6.70 -3.00 8.62
N THR A 42 6.63 -4.28 9.00
CA THR A 42 5.44 -4.86 9.65
C THR A 42 5.16 -4.21 10.98
N LYS A 43 6.19 -4.03 11.81
CA LYS A 43 6.05 -3.36 13.12
C LYS A 43 5.58 -1.92 12.98
N ILE A 44 6.17 -1.18 12.02
CA ILE A 44 5.75 0.20 11.73
C ILE A 44 4.29 0.23 11.27
N MET A 45 3.89 -0.65 10.35
CA MET A 45 2.52 -0.70 9.86
C MET A 45 1.51 -1.00 10.95
N TRP A 46 1.78 -1.99 11.82
CA TRP A 46 0.88 -2.27 12.94
C TRP A 46 0.69 -1.06 13.86
N SER A 47 1.76 -0.31 14.10
CA SER A 47 1.68 0.92 14.87
C SER A 47 0.86 1.99 14.15
N LEU A 48 1.12 2.25 12.87
CA LEU A 48 0.38 3.25 12.08
C LEU A 48 -1.11 2.89 11.91
N LEU A 49 -1.45 1.60 11.85
CA LEU A 49 -2.84 1.13 11.78
C LEU A 49 -3.62 1.38 13.08
N SER A 50 -2.94 1.51 14.21
CA SER A 50 -3.58 1.83 15.50
C SER A 50 -3.91 3.32 15.63
N ASP A 51 -3.23 4.19 14.88
CA ASP A 51 -3.42 5.63 14.89
C ASP A 51 -4.40 6.07 13.77
N GLU A 52 -5.40 6.90 14.12
CA GLU A 52 -6.37 7.42 13.13
C GLU A 52 -5.82 8.63 12.34
N VAL A 53 -4.67 9.16 12.70
CA VAL A 53 -4.09 10.40 12.15
C VAL A 53 -2.61 10.22 11.84
N TRP A 54 -2.23 10.57 10.61
CA TRP A 54 -0.83 10.62 10.19
C TRP A 54 -0.13 11.83 10.80
N PHE A 55 1.02 11.62 11.41
CA PHE A 55 1.81 12.70 12.01
C PHE A 55 2.84 13.30 11.06
N SER A 56 3.19 12.59 9.98
CA SER A 56 4.18 13.03 9.00
C SER A 56 3.82 12.59 7.57
N ASP A 57 4.41 13.29 6.58
CA ASP A 57 4.29 12.88 5.18
C ASP A 57 4.94 11.52 4.92
N SER A 58 6.00 11.19 5.66
CA SER A 58 6.66 9.89 5.60
C SER A 58 5.75 8.74 6.06
N GLN A 59 4.99 8.94 7.12
CA GLN A 59 4.01 7.96 7.60
C GLN A 59 2.87 7.78 6.61
N LYS A 60 2.37 8.89 6.03
CA LYS A 60 1.35 8.82 4.97
C LYS A 60 1.87 8.05 3.75
N ALA A 61 3.08 8.38 3.29
CA ALA A 61 3.72 7.68 2.17
C ALA A 61 3.87 6.19 2.43
N PHE A 62 4.26 5.82 3.63
CA PHE A 62 4.42 4.44 4.06
C PHE A 62 3.10 3.66 3.96
N SER A 63 1.99 4.24 4.43
CA SER A 63 0.66 3.64 4.32
C SER A 63 0.18 3.49 2.89
N LEU A 64 0.38 4.51 2.05
CA LEU A 64 -0.01 4.46 0.64
C LEU A 64 0.71 3.33 -0.11
N ILE A 65 2.01 3.14 0.17
CA ILE A 65 2.80 2.07 -0.45
C ILE A 65 2.34 0.70 0.04
N TYR A 66 2.05 0.57 1.33
CA TYR A 66 1.52 -0.69 1.88
C TYR A 66 0.16 -1.06 1.28
N GLU A 67 -0.73 -0.07 1.09
CA GLU A 67 -2.03 -0.27 0.45
C GLU A 67 -1.88 -0.69 -1.02
N LEU A 68 -0.97 -0.04 -1.78
CA LEU A 68 -0.64 -0.45 -3.14
C LEU A 68 -0.21 -1.92 -3.19
N ASP A 69 0.77 -2.31 -2.36
CA ASP A 69 1.28 -3.68 -2.33
C ASP A 69 0.17 -4.68 -2.02
N GLY A 70 -0.66 -4.38 -1.02
CA GLY A 70 -1.80 -5.23 -0.64
C GLY A 70 -2.80 -5.42 -1.78
N GLU A 71 -3.14 -4.36 -2.50
CA GLU A 71 -4.08 -4.43 -3.63
C GLU A 71 -3.48 -5.17 -4.83
N VAL A 72 -2.23 -4.84 -5.19
CA VAL A 72 -1.57 -5.47 -6.35
C VAL A 72 -1.29 -6.95 -6.07
N CYS A 73 -0.87 -7.32 -4.87
CA CYS A 73 -0.67 -8.72 -4.50
C CYS A 73 -1.97 -9.53 -4.41
N ASN A 74 -3.10 -8.87 -4.14
CA ASN A 74 -4.40 -9.55 -4.04
C ASN A 74 -5.10 -9.72 -5.40
N GLY A 75 -5.08 -8.72 -6.28
CA GLY A 75 -5.78 -8.75 -7.55
C GLY A 75 -5.18 -7.86 -8.64
N GLY A 76 -3.88 -7.56 -8.56
CA GLY A 76 -3.17 -6.77 -9.56
C GLY A 76 -3.56 -5.29 -9.59
N PHE A 77 -3.00 -4.60 -10.56
CA PHE A 77 -3.31 -3.18 -10.80
C PHE A 77 -4.78 -2.96 -11.16
N ASN A 78 -5.45 -3.96 -11.75
CA ASN A 78 -6.89 -3.86 -11.98
C ASN A 78 -7.65 -3.66 -10.67
N GLN A 79 -7.38 -4.47 -9.65
CA GLN A 79 -8.00 -4.32 -8.33
C GLN A 79 -7.62 -3.00 -7.68
N TYR A 80 -6.36 -2.62 -7.74
CA TYR A 80 -5.87 -1.35 -7.19
C TYR A 80 -6.65 -0.15 -7.73
N TYR A 81 -6.84 -0.06 -9.05
CA TYR A 81 -7.57 1.05 -9.67
C TYR A 81 -9.09 0.96 -9.53
N PHE A 82 -9.62 -0.24 -9.36
CA PHE A 82 -11.06 -0.46 -9.15
C PHE A 82 -11.49 -0.06 -7.74
N ASN A 83 -10.58 -0.18 -6.78
CA ASN A 83 -10.80 0.17 -5.39
C ASN A 83 -10.49 1.66 -5.12
N PRO A 84 -11.01 2.22 -4.01
CA PRO A 84 -10.73 3.62 -3.62
C PRO A 84 -9.25 3.98 -3.52
N SER A 85 -8.37 3.00 -3.28
CA SER A 85 -6.90 3.15 -3.30
C SER A 85 -6.37 3.74 -4.60
N GLY A 86 -7.01 3.45 -5.73
CA GLY A 86 -6.66 4.01 -7.03
C GLY A 86 -6.86 5.53 -7.16
N GLU A 87 -7.61 6.15 -6.26
CA GLU A 87 -7.75 7.61 -6.21
C GLU A 87 -6.43 8.29 -5.83
N ASP A 88 -5.63 7.65 -4.97
CA ASP A 88 -4.34 8.17 -4.49
C ASP A 88 -3.15 7.81 -5.40
N ARG A 89 -3.37 7.34 -6.62
CA ARG A 89 -2.35 6.81 -7.54
C ARG A 89 -1.16 7.73 -7.82
N TYR A 90 -1.38 9.04 -7.87
CA TYR A 90 -0.30 10.03 -8.07
C TYR A 90 0.46 10.33 -6.78
N GLU A 91 -0.20 10.23 -5.63
CA GLU A 91 0.42 10.31 -4.32
C GLU A 91 1.30 9.08 -4.05
N VAL A 92 0.85 7.90 -4.46
CA VAL A 92 1.64 6.65 -4.40
C VAL A 92 2.90 6.75 -5.25
N GLU A 93 2.82 7.30 -6.47
CA GLU A 93 4.00 7.54 -7.31
C GLU A 93 5.06 8.38 -6.57
N LYS A 94 4.64 9.50 -5.95
CA LYS A 94 5.52 10.36 -5.16
C LYS A 94 6.04 9.67 -3.89
N ALA A 95 5.20 8.88 -3.24
CA ALA A 95 5.59 8.11 -2.05
C ALA A 95 6.70 7.10 -2.36
N LEU A 96 6.61 6.41 -3.50
CA LEU A 96 7.66 5.50 -3.99
C LEU A 96 8.96 6.25 -4.30
N GLU A 97 8.90 7.44 -4.89
CA GLU A 97 10.07 8.30 -5.09
C GLU A 97 10.69 8.74 -3.78
N LEU A 98 9.87 9.12 -2.80
CA LEU A 98 10.31 9.57 -1.47
C LEU A 98 11.14 8.50 -0.75
N ILE A 99 10.71 7.23 -0.80
CA ILE A 99 11.46 6.13 -0.17
C ILE A 99 12.64 5.62 -1.02
N GLY A 100 12.86 6.18 -2.22
CA GLY A 100 13.92 5.77 -3.15
C GLY A 100 13.60 4.52 -3.97
N ALA A 101 12.34 4.10 -4.04
CA ALA A 101 11.86 2.98 -4.87
C ALA A 101 11.60 3.45 -6.31
N ILE A 102 12.63 3.94 -7.01
CA ILE A 102 12.52 4.65 -8.28
C ILE A 102 11.98 3.79 -9.42
N ASP A 103 12.35 2.52 -9.46
CA ASP A 103 11.84 1.56 -10.44
C ASP A 103 10.35 1.25 -10.22
N PHE A 104 9.90 1.09 -8.97
CA PHE A 104 8.47 0.98 -8.65
C PHE A 104 7.71 2.26 -8.99
N SER A 105 8.27 3.45 -8.72
CA SER A 105 7.66 4.72 -9.15
C SER A 105 7.54 4.81 -10.68
N SER A 106 8.56 4.38 -11.43
CA SER A 106 8.53 4.33 -12.89
C SER A 106 7.46 3.36 -13.41
N LEU A 107 7.33 2.19 -12.79
CA LEU A 107 6.27 1.23 -13.07
C LEU A 107 4.90 1.85 -12.82
N MET A 108 4.71 2.44 -11.63
CA MET A 108 3.45 3.09 -11.23
C MET A 108 3.03 4.20 -12.20
N ARG A 109 3.99 5.03 -12.63
CA ARG A 109 3.74 6.10 -13.64
C ARG A 109 3.21 5.54 -14.95
N ARG A 110 3.80 4.44 -15.44
CA ARG A 110 3.35 3.79 -16.69
C ARG A 110 2.00 3.11 -16.51
N ALA A 111 1.76 2.45 -15.37
CA ALA A 111 0.48 1.85 -15.04
C ALA A 111 -0.62 2.94 -14.93
N ASN A 112 -0.32 4.09 -14.30
CA ASN A 112 -1.24 5.24 -14.25
C ASN A 112 -1.61 5.73 -15.65
N ALA A 113 -0.62 5.88 -16.55
CA ALA A 113 -0.87 6.32 -17.92
C ALA A 113 -1.72 5.31 -18.71
N CYS A 114 -1.48 4.02 -18.53
CA CYS A 114 -2.31 2.95 -19.10
C CYS A 114 -3.75 3.03 -18.57
N TYR A 115 -3.91 3.10 -17.25
CA TYR A 115 -5.21 3.21 -16.60
C TYR A 115 -6.03 4.38 -17.11
N GLU A 116 -5.44 5.59 -17.23
CA GLU A 116 -6.14 6.77 -17.75
C GLU A 116 -6.69 6.54 -19.17
N THR A 117 -6.01 5.72 -19.96
CA THR A 117 -6.45 5.39 -21.33
C THR A 117 -7.64 4.44 -21.33
N ILE A 118 -7.65 3.45 -20.44
CA ILE A 118 -8.68 2.39 -20.40
C ILE A 118 -9.79 2.66 -19.38
N LYS A 119 -9.65 3.67 -18.53
CA LYS A 119 -10.61 4.01 -17.48
C LYS A 119 -12.07 4.06 -17.98
N PRO A 120 -12.41 4.70 -19.12
CA PRO A 120 -13.79 4.73 -19.60
C PRO A 120 -14.37 3.35 -19.93
N GLU A 121 -13.50 2.38 -20.26
CA GLU A 121 -13.94 0.99 -20.51
C GLU A 121 -14.09 0.24 -19.18
N LEU A 122 -13.18 0.43 -18.23
CA LEU A 122 -13.26 -0.21 -16.91
C LEU A 122 -14.47 0.27 -16.11
N GLU A 123 -14.82 1.54 -16.19
CA GLU A 123 -16.01 2.11 -15.53
C GLU A 123 -17.32 1.42 -15.94
N LYS A 124 -17.39 0.78 -17.12
CA LYS A 124 -18.57 0.01 -17.55
C LYS A 124 -18.80 -1.25 -16.72
N PHE A 125 -17.76 -1.74 -16.04
CA PHE A 125 -17.83 -2.91 -15.17
C PHE A 125 -18.06 -2.55 -13.69
N ASP A 126 -18.05 -1.26 -13.33
CA ASP A 126 -18.22 -0.79 -11.96
C ASP A 126 -19.70 -0.61 -11.61
N ASP A 127 -20.43 -1.71 -11.53
CA ASP A 127 -21.81 -1.75 -11.09
C ASP A 127 -21.99 -2.35 -9.69
N GLY A 128 -20.89 -2.59 -8.99
CA GLY A 128 -20.86 -3.18 -7.64
C GLY A 128 -21.06 -4.69 -7.61
N THR A 129 -21.09 -5.39 -8.77
CA THR A 129 -21.21 -6.84 -8.82
C THR A 129 -19.86 -7.52 -8.98
N SER A 130 -19.68 -8.67 -8.30
CA SER A 130 -18.47 -9.49 -8.45
C SER A 130 -18.32 -10.10 -9.85
N GLU A 131 -19.45 -10.31 -10.55
CA GLU A 131 -19.44 -10.84 -11.91
C GLU A 131 -18.81 -9.83 -12.89
N ASN A 132 -19.22 -8.56 -12.85
CA ASN A 132 -18.65 -7.53 -13.72
C ASN A 132 -17.22 -7.17 -13.30
N PHE A 133 -16.92 -7.13 -12.01
CA PHE A 133 -15.53 -7.02 -11.56
C PHE A 133 -14.65 -8.12 -12.16
N SER A 134 -15.09 -9.38 -12.16
CA SER A 134 -14.33 -10.48 -12.79
C SER A 134 -14.16 -10.29 -14.30
N LYS A 135 -15.16 -9.74 -15.01
CA LYS A 135 -15.06 -9.44 -16.43
C LYS A 135 -14.07 -8.32 -16.76
N SER A 136 -13.83 -7.38 -15.81
CA SER A 136 -12.85 -6.30 -16.02
C SER A 136 -11.41 -6.78 -16.18
N TYR A 137 -11.13 -8.03 -15.86
CA TYR A 137 -9.81 -8.66 -16.09
C TYR A 137 -9.63 -9.21 -17.51
N GLU A 138 -10.71 -9.39 -18.26
CA GLU A 138 -10.64 -9.92 -19.62
C GLU A 138 -9.99 -8.90 -20.56
N ASP A 139 -8.92 -9.32 -21.26
CA ASP A 139 -8.15 -8.48 -22.21
C ASP A 139 -7.63 -7.16 -21.59
N ASN A 140 -7.39 -7.14 -20.27
CA ASN A 140 -6.96 -5.95 -19.55
C ASN A 140 -5.44 -5.75 -19.66
N PRO A 141 -4.96 -4.62 -20.26
CA PRO A 141 -3.54 -4.36 -20.42
C PRO A 141 -2.80 -4.11 -19.10
N LEU A 142 -3.50 -3.90 -17.99
CA LEU A 142 -2.87 -3.75 -16.67
C LEU A 142 -2.17 -5.02 -16.20
N ALA A 143 -2.54 -6.19 -16.71
CA ALA A 143 -1.90 -7.47 -16.38
C ALA A 143 -0.40 -7.53 -16.71
N GLU A 144 0.08 -6.75 -17.68
CA GLU A 144 1.51 -6.66 -18.00
C GLU A 144 2.29 -6.00 -16.84
N PHE A 145 1.68 -5.01 -16.19
CA PHE A 145 2.29 -4.31 -15.04
C PHE A 145 2.30 -5.18 -13.78
N ASP A 146 1.34 -6.10 -13.61
CA ASP A 146 1.32 -7.05 -12.50
C ASP A 146 2.58 -7.93 -12.53
N ASN A 147 2.91 -8.47 -13.70
CA ASN A 147 4.08 -9.31 -13.86
C ASN A 147 5.38 -8.54 -13.54
N GLU A 148 5.50 -7.31 -14.04
CA GLU A 148 6.66 -6.46 -13.76
C GLU A 148 6.74 -6.11 -12.27
N TYR A 149 5.60 -5.85 -11.62
CA TYR A 149 5.56 -5.60 -10.19
C TYR A 149 6.08 -6.79 -9.38
N TYR A 150 5.61 -8.00 -9.69
CA TYR A 150 6.05 -9.20 -9.00
C TYR A 150 7.53 -9.50 -9.21
N GLU A 151 8.06 -9.22 -10.39
CA GLU A 151 9.51 -9.35 -10.67
C GLU A 151 10.31 -8.33 -9.86
N LEU A 152 9.88 -7.07 -9.81
CA LEU A 152 10.54 -6.01 -9.03
C LEU A 152 10.47 -6.28 -7.53
N ASN A 153 9.34 -6.81 -7.04
CA ASN A 153 9.11 -7.08 -5.61
C ASN A 153 9.55 -8.47 -5.18
N ASN A 154 10.31 -9.18 -6.01
CA ASN A 154 10.83 -10.50 -5.66
C ASN A 154 11.59 -10.45 -4.33
N GLY A 155 11.23 -11.38 -3.43
CA GLY A 155 11.80 -11.45 -2.08
C GLY A 155 11.34 -10.33 -1.14
N GLY A 156 10.27 -9.60 -1.44
CA GLY A 156 9.75 -8.53 -0.58
C GLY A 156 10.61 -7.26 -0.62
N ARG A 157 11.27 -7.00 -1.76
CA ARG A 157 12.21 -5.88 -1.92
C ARG A 157 11.59 -4.53 -1.54
N LEU A 158 10.32 -4.29 -1.84
CA LEU A 158 9.65 -3.04 -1.50
C LEU A 158 9.63 -2.82 0.02
N PHE A 159 9.34 -3.85 0.80
CA PHE A 159 9.33 -3.78 2.26
C PHE A 159 10.72 -3.54 2.85
N VAL A 160 11.77 -4.09 2.23
CA VAL A 160 13.15 -3.79 2.61
C VAL A 160 13.47 -2.30 2.37
N LEU A 161 13.09 -1.74 1.21
CA LEU A 161 13.25 -0.31 0.92
C LEU A 161 12.49 0.57 1.92
N MET A 162 11.24 0.19 2.26
CA MET A 162 10.45 0.87 3.28
C MET A 162 11.17 0.86 4.64
N SER A 163 11.68 -0.27 5.06
CA SER A 163 12.42 -0.40 6.33
C SER A 163 13.71 0.40 6.34
N GLN A 164 14.45 0.41 5.24
CA GLN A 164 15.66 1.24 5.09
C GLN A 164 15.34 2.73 5.15
N PHE A 165 14.20 3.14 4.59
CA PHE A 165 13.73 4.51 4.69
C PHE A 165 13.42 4.91 6.14
N VAL A 166 12.73 4.05 6.91
CA VAL A 166 12.47 4.25 8.35
C VAL A 166 13.77 4.43 9.10
N LYS A 167 14.77 3.55 8.89
CA LYS A 167 16.09 3.63 9.56
C LYS A 167 16.86 4.91 9.23
N LYS A 168 16.65 5.48 8.05
CA LYS A 168 17.27 6.77 7.65
C LYS A 168 16.53 7.99 8.20
N HIS A 169 15.21 7.84 8.47
CA HIS A 169 14.33 8.93 8.89
C HIS A 169 13.53 8.56 10.16
N PRO A 170 14.17 8.08 11.23
CA PRO A 170 13.47 7.53 12.40
C PRO A 170 12.57 8.56 13.06
N GLN A 171 12.95 9.84 13.06
CA GLN A 171 12.20 10.92 13.70
C GLN A 171 10.81 11.16 13.08
N ASP A 172 10.58 10.70 11.84
CA ASP A 172 9.30 10.80 11.17
C ASP A 172 8.31 9.72 11.64
N PHE A 173 8.82 8.68 12.32
CA PHE A 173 8.06 7.49 12.72
C PHE A 173 7.94 7.31 14.23
N ILE A 174 8.85 7.86 15.02
CA ILE A 174 8.85 7.73 16.49
C ILE A 174 7.54 8.32 17.05
N SER A 175 6.87 7.54 17.90
CA SER A 175 5.66 7.96 18.62
C SER A 175 5.95 9.16 19.52
N LYS A 176 5.05 10.14 19.52
CA LYS A 176 5.18 11.38 20.30
C LYS A 176 4.42 11.27 21.61
#